data_4d7029ba3852dbf9afbb187b29075404
#
_entry.id   4d7029ba3852dbf9afbb187b29075404
#
_cell.length_a   1.000
_cell.length_b   1.000
_cell.length_c   1.000
_cell.angle_alpha   90.00
_cell.angle_beta   90.00
_cell.angle_gamma   90.00
#
_symmetry.space_group_name_H-M   'P 1'
#
loop_
_entity.id
_entity.type
_entity.pdbx_description
1 polymer ?
#
loop_
_entity_poly.entity_id
_entity_poly.type
_entity_poly.pdbx_seq_one_letter_code
_entity_poly.pdbx_strand_id
1 'polypeptide(L)'
;MAVLRGTLIPIYRIQLTRVCDQSIVEIANPKVIIVGCGNLGEKIGDIFAQHTNFQVLGIRRNPSEQGNFPILAKDIFAEDFSAWIVAENPNYVIYSATPSTSKPSDYQKIYVDGLRKITDVIQSNNLQTRVFFISSTRVFNGSSKLEALDDHDEISPNDEQGEILGHAERIATNNGRGNVFRLTGIYGLERTMLLRLAQDQESWPANRFTNRIYDEDAANIIVKIISSKHTDPQFHLPLIINLTDSQPVELYAVLNFIRKKLNLPEVHLEFTDKVVGKKIISTFLSKKFNYQFKHPSFETGYTEIIQNMER
;
A
#
# COMPACT_ATOMS: atom_id res chain seq x y z
N MET A 1 45.72 12.50 -23.56
CA MET A 1 45.20 11.21 -23.12
C MET A 1 44.25 11.42 -21.98
N ALA A 2 42.94 11.41 -22.26
CA ALA A 2 41.89 11.54 -21.27
C ALA A 2 41.20 10.19 -21.16
N VAL A 3 41.24 9.58 -19.96
CA VAL A 3 40.62 8.27 -19.66
C VAL A 3 39.19 8.53 -19.20
N LEU A 4 38.23 8.22 -20.04
CA LEU A 4 36.81 8.20 -19.71
C LEU A 4 36.54 6.94 -18.87
N ARG A 5 36.19 7.12 -17.60
CA ARG A 5 35.63 6.04 -16.76
C ARG A 5 34.15 5.89 -17.09
N GLY A 6 33.81 4.85 -17.82
CA GLY A 6 32.43 4.45 -18.05
C GLY A 6 31.85 3.73 -16.83
N THR A 7 30.75 4.23 -16.35
CA THR A 7 29.89 3.57 -15.34
C THR A 7 29.16 2.42 -16.03
N LEU A 8 29.44 1.20 -15.63
CA LEU A 8 28.73 -0.01 -16.10
C LEU A 8 27.33 -0.06 -15.47
N ILE A 9 26.32 0.09 -16.30
CA ILE A 9 24.93 -0.24 -15.97
C ILE A 9 24.81 -1.77 -16.01
N PRO A 10 24.27 -2.44 -14.98
CA PRO A 10 24.10 -3.89 -15.03
C PRO A 10 23.03 -4.27 -16.07
N ILE A 11 23.47 -4.84 -17.18
CA ILE A 11 22.62 -5.48 -18.16
C ILE A 11 22.10 -6.78 -17.54
N TYR A 12 20.81 -6.80 -17.16
CA TYR A 12 20.15 -8.04 -16.75
C TYR A 12 20.12 -9.00 -17.94
N ARG A 13 20.81 -10.11 -17.77
CA ARG A 13 20.97 -11.18 -18.75
C ARG A 13 19.63 -11.91 -18.93
N ILE A 14 19.02 -11.78 -20.12
CA ILE A 14 17.87 -12.57 -20.53
C ILE A 14 18.30 -14.04 -20.57
N GLN A 15 17.76 -14.88 -19.70
CA GLN A 15 17.92 -16.34 -19.81
C GLN A 15 17.01 -16.86 -20.93
N LEU A 16 17.61 -17.11 -22.08
CA LEU A 16 16.99 -17.87 -23.18
C LEU A 16 17.07 -19.36 -22.83
N THR A 17 15.99 -19.94 -22.39
CA THR A 17 15.83 -21.39 -22.36
C THR A 17 15.48 -21.89 -23.77
N ARG A 18 16.43 -22.58 -24.42
CA ARG A 18 16.16 -23.29 -25.67
C ARG A 18 15.26 -24.50 -25.41
N VAL A 19 14.05 -24.46 -25.89
CA VAL A 19 13.24 -25.65 -26.16
C VAL A 19 13.23 -25.83 -27.68
N CYS A 20 13.49 -27.06 -28.14
CA CYS A 20 13.48 -27.45 -29.54
C CYS A 20 12.10 -27.19 -30.14
N ASP A 21 11.93 -26.14 -30.80
CA ASP A 21 11.26 -25.82 -32.05
C ASP A 21 11.27 -24.29 -32.22
N GLN A 22 11.52 -23.81 -33.44
CA GLN A 22 11.85 -22.41 -33.70
C GLN A 22 10.62 -21.49 -33.67
N SER A 23 10.03 -21.30 -32.50
CA SER A 23 9.16 -20.16 -32.22
C SER A 23 9.70 -19.41 -31.02
N ILE A 24 10.24 -18.21 -31.20
CA ILE A 24 10.50 -17.26 -30.13
C ILE A 24 9.12 -16.91 -29.55
N VAL A 25 8.77 -17.56 -28.44
CA VAL A 25 7.62 -17.10 -27.64
C VAL A 25 8.06 -15.78 -27.01
N GLU A 26 7.63 -14.69 -27.59
CA GLU A 26 7.77 -13.37 -26.99
C GLU A 26 6.98 -13.41 -25.67
N ILE A 27 7.66 -13.53 -24.54
CA ILE A 27 7.02 -13.49 -23.23
C ILE A 27 6.52 -12.06 -23.06
N ALA A 28 5.25 -11.86 -23.27
CA ALA A 28 4.61 -10.56 -23.10
C ALA A 28 4.89 -10.03 -21.68
N ASN A 29 5.27 -8.77 -21.57
CA ASN A 29 5.48 -8.12 -20.29
C ASN A 29 4.21 -8.25 -19.42
N PRO A 30 4.33 -8.59 -18.13
CA PRO A 30 3.18 -8.74 -17.26
C PRO A 30 2.43 -7.42 -17.12
N LYS A 31 1.10 -7.48 -17.13
CA LYS A 31 0.23 -6.32 -17.01
C LYS A 31 -0.29 -6.19 -15.59
N VAL A 32 -0.17 -4.98 -15.03
CA VAL A 32 -0.76 -4.58 -13.75
C VAL A 32 -1.78 -3.47 -13.96
N ILE A 33 -2.99 -3.65 -13.41
CA ILE A 33 -4.02 -2.61 -13.37
C ILE A 33 -4.17 -2.13 -11.94
N ILE A 34 -4.06 -0.81 -11.72
CA ILE A 34 -4.24 -0.15 -10.43
C ILE A 34 -5.63 0.48 -10.39
N VAL A 35 -6.52 -0.12 -9.63
CA VAL A 35 -7.91 0.33 -9.44
C VAL A 35 -7.98 1.32 -8.29
N GLY A 36 -8.52 2.50 -8.53
CA GLY A 36 -8.48 3.60 -7.57
C GLY A 36 -7.11 4.27 -7.54
N CYS A 37 -6.57 4.58 -8.72
CA CYS A 37 -5.25 5.16 -8.90
C CYS A 37 -5.22 6.62 -8.42
N GLY A 38 -5.21 6.81 -7.09
CA GLY A 38 -4.95 8.07 -6.41
C GLY A 38 -3.49 8.15 -5.95
N ASN A 39 -3.17 9.04 -5.00
CA ASN A 39 -1.81 9.32 -4.55
C ASN A 39 -0.92 8.07 -4.32
N LEU A 40 -1.38 7.07 -3.55
CA LEU A 40 -0.61 5.84 -3.36
C LEU A 40 -0.54 5.00 -4.64
N GLY A 41 -1.65 4.91 -5.39
CA GLY A 41 -1.71 4.18 -6.65
C GLY A 41 -0.79 4.77 -7.71
N GLU A 42 -0.69 6.09 -7.78
CA GLU A 42 0.23 6.80 -8.68
C GLU A 42 1.69 6.49 -8.32
N LYS A 43 2.08 6.56 -7.03
CA LYS A 43 3.43 6.18 -6.58
C LYS A 43 3.77 4.72 -6.92
N ILE A 44 2.83 3.80 -6.71
CA ILE A 44 3.00 2.39 -7.08
C ILE A 44 3.21 2.26 -8.60
N GLY A 45 2.37 2.93 -9.39
CA GLY A 45 2.45 2.89 -10.85
C GLY A 45 3.75 3.47 -11.39
N ASP A 46 4.21 4.59 -10.84
CA ASP A 46 5.48 5.22 -11.21
C ASP A 46 6.67 4.28 -10.95
N ILE A 47 6.70 3.61 -9.80
CA ILE A 47 7.77 2.65 -9.47
C ILE A 47 7.75 1.46 -10.43
N PHE A 48 6.57 0.91 -10.74
CA PHE A 48 6.45 -0.15 -11.74
C PHE A 48 6.95 0.31 -13.12
N ALA A 49 6.51 1.47 -13.59
CA ALA A 49 6.86 2.00 -14.91
C ALA A 49 8.35 2.31 -15.06
N GLN A 50 8.98 2.79 -14.00
CA GLN A 50 10.39 3.22 -14.03
C GLN A 50 11.38 2.08 -13.74
N HIS A 51 11.00 1.09 -12.92
CA HIS A 51 11.94 0.12 -12.36
C HIS A 51 11.63 -1.34 -12.72
N THR A 52 10.61 -1.59 -13.54
CA THR A 52 10.23 -2.95 -13.94
C THR A 52 9.88 -3.01 -15.44
N ASN A 53 9.65 -4.22 -15.95
CA ASN A 53 9.13 -4.45 -17.30
C ASN A 53 7.61 -4.63 -17.36
N PHE A 54 6.89 -4.26 -16.30
CA PHE A 54 5.44 -4.37 -16.28
C PHE A 54 4.77 -3.34 -17.19
N GLN A 55 3.71 -3.75 -17.88
CA GLN A 55 2.77 -2.83 -18.49
C GLN A 55 1.84 -2.31 -17.40
N VAL A 56 1.87 -1.01 -17.12
CA VAL A 56 1.14 -0.37 -16.03
C VAL A 56 -0.04 0.42 -16.56
N LEU A 57 -1.20 0.23 -15.96
CA LEU A 57 -2.41 0.96 -16.28
C LEU A 57 -3.15 1.34 -14.99
N GLY A 58 -3.34 2.63 -14.75
CA GLY A 58 -4.18 3.13 -13.68
C GLY A 58 -5.61 3.34 -14.13
N ILE A 59 -6.58 3.18 -13.23
CA ILE A 59 -7.97 3.61 -13.47
C ILE A 59 -8.50 4.37 -12.26
N ARG A 60 -9.21 5.46 -12.54
CA ARG A 60 -9.97 6.26 -11.58
C ARG A 60 -11.06 7.03 -12.30
N ARG A 61 -12.12 7.46 -11.56
CA ARG A 61 -13.26 8.18 -12.16
C ARG A 61 -12.85 9.50 -12.81
N ASN A 62 -12.02 10.28 -12.12
CA ASN A 62 -11.55 11.58 -12.58
C ASN A 62 -10.01 11.61 -12.51
N PRO A 63 -9.30 11.19 -13.56
CA PRO A 63 -7.85 11.28 -13.59
C PRO A 63 -7.41 12.74 -13.63
N SER A 64 -6.34 13.05 -12.91
CA SER A 64 -5.55 14.27 -13.09
C SER A 64 -4.67 14.13 -14.34
N GLU A 65 -3.81 15.11 -14.62
CA GLU A 65 -2.86 15.03 -15.73
C GLU A 65 -2.05 13.73 -15.71
N GLN A 66 -1.70 13.22 -16.89
CA GLN A 66 -0.99 11.95 -17.04
C GLN A 66 0.43 12.07 -16.44
N GLY A 67 0.76 11.13 -15.56
CA GLY A 67 2.10 10.95 -15.02
C GLY A 67 2.98 10.05 -15.91
N ASN A 68 3.84 9.23 -15.31
CA ASN A 68 4.78 8.36 -16.03
C ASN A 68 4.14 7.12 -16.67
N PHE A 69 2.84 6.89 -16.47
CA PHE A 69 2.08 5.79 -17.04
C PHE A 69 0.62 6.21 -17.30
N PRO A 70 -0.11 5.48 -18.19
CA PRO A 70 -1.49 5.82 -18.50
C PRO A 70 -2.43 5.65 -17.30
N ILE A 71 -3.29 6.67 -17.06
CA ILE A 71 -4.40 6.59 -16.10
C ILE A 71 -5.70 6.89 -16.85
N LEU A 72 -6.59 5.91 -16.95
CA LEU A 72 -7.84 6.05 -17.67
C LEU A 72 -8.99 6.51 -16.76
N ALA A 73 -9.86 7.35 -17.33
CA ALA A 73 -11.15 7.67 -16.74
C ALA A 73 -12.07 6.44 -16.85
N LYS A 74 -12.23 5.67 -15.75
CA LYS A 74 -13.08 4.50 -15.73
C LYS A 74 -13.70 4.27 -14.35
N ASP A 75 -15.02 4.02 -14.36
CA ASP A 75 -15.77 3.65 -13.17
C ASP A 75 -15.91 2.12 -13.11
N ILE A 76 -15.54 1.53 -11.99
CA ILE A 76 -15.69 0.07 -11.76
C ILE A 76 -17.17 -0.37 -11.79
N PHE A 77 -18.10 0.56 -11.53
CA PHE A 77 -19.55 0.28 -11.56
C PHE A 77 -20.19 0.53 -12.92
N ALA A 78 -19.46 1.00 -13.93
CA ALA A 78 -19.97 1.14 -15.28
C ALA A 78 -20.34 -0.23 -15.88
N GLU A 79 -21.31 -0.24 -16.82
CA GLU A 79 -21.79 -1.47 -17.46
C GLU A 79 -20.70 -2.16 -18.28
N ASP A 80 -19.87 -1.37 -18.96
CA ASP A 80 -18.78 -1.85 -19.83
C ASP A 80 -17.55 -2.35 -19.06
N PHE A 81 -17.46 -2.11 -17.74
CA PHE A 81 -16.28 -2.43 -16.96
C PHE A 81 -15.90 -3.91 -17.00
N SER A 82 -16.89 -4.80 -16.88
CA SER A 82 -16.65 -6.25 -16.89
C SER A 82 -16.07 -6.74 -18.21
N ALA A 83 -16.60 -6.27 -19.33
CA ALA A 83 -16.07 -6.59 -20.66
C ALA A 83 -14.66 -6.02 -20.85
N TRP A 84 -14.44 -4.79 -20.38
CA TRP A 84 -13.16 -4.12 -20.49
C TRP A 84 -12.05 -4.85 -19.69
N ILE A 85 -12.26 -5.22 -18.41
CA ILE A 85 -11.24 -5.90 -17.60
C ILE A 85 -10.91 -7.29 -18.17
N VAL A 86 -11.89 -7.98 -18.75
CA VAL A 86 -11.68 -9.25 -19.46
C VAL A 86 -10.80 -9.05 -20.70
N ALA A 87 -11.06 -8.03 -21.49
CA ALA A 87 -10.27 -7.71 -22.68
C ALA A 87 -8.82 -7.29 -22.32
N GLU A 88 -8.64 -6.56 -21.23
CA GLU A 88 -7.32 -6.19 -20.72
C GLU A 88 -6.52 -7.40 -20.22
N ASN A 89 -7.19 -8.42 -19.70
CA ASN A 89 -6.63 -9.68 -19.19
C ASN A 89 -5.35 -9.47 -18.34
N PRO A 90 -5.40 -8.68 -17.25
CA PRO A 90 -4.22 -8.34 -16.48
C PRO A 90 -3.67 -9.54 -15.70
N ASN A 91 -2.36 -9.61 -15.52
CA ASN A 91 -1.74 -10.57 -14.61
C ASN A 91 -2.03 -10.21 -13.15
N TYR A 92 -2.09 -8.91 -12.87
CA TYR A 92 -2.25 -8.37 -11.52
C TYR A 92 -3.26 -7.22 -11.49
N VAL A 93 -4.10 -7.20 -10.45
CA VAL A 93 -4.93 -6.06 -10.09
C VAL A 93 -4.53 -5.60 -8.70
N ILE A 94 -4.18 -4.34 -8.55
CA ILE A 94 -4.00 -3.69 -7.25
C ILE A 94 -5.26 -2.87 -6.97
N TYR A 95 -6.06 -3.32 -6.00
CA TYR A 95 -7.27 -2.64 -5.60
C TYR A 95 -6.96 -1.65 -4.48
N SER A 96 -6.79 -0.38 -4.83
CA SER A 96 -6.45 0.71 -3.92
C SER A 96 -7.52 1.82 -3.88
N ALA A 97 -8.72 1.52 -4.38
CA ALA A 97 -9.85 2.44 -4.32
C ALA A 97 -10.28 2.69 -2.87
N THR A 98 -10.52 3.96 -2.54
CA THR A 98 -10.98 4.38 -1.21
C THR A 98 -12.32 5.10 -1.29
N PRO A 99 -13.19 4.97 -0.26
CA PRO A 99 -14.44 5.73 -0.22
C PRO A 99 -14.18 7.22 -0.08
N SER A 100 -15.08 8.02 -0.61
CA SER A 100 -15.02 9.50 -0.52
C SER A 100 -15.40 10.04 0.85
N THR A 101 -16.16 9.27 1.62
CA THR A 101 -16.57 9.63 2.99
C THR A 101 -16.33 8.46 3.96
N SER A 102 -16.43 8.72 5.26
CA SER A 102 -16.35 7.69 6.29
C SER A 102 -17.67 6.98 6.57
N LYS A 103 -18.73 7.20 5.77
CA LYS A 103 -20.02 6.53 5.96
C LYS A 103 -19.89 5.03 5.67
N PRO A 104 -20.51 4.17 6.49
CA PRO A 104 -20.50 2.71 6.26
C PRO A 104 -21.00 2.31 4.86
N SER A 105 -22.03 3.00 4.34
CA SER A 105 -22.53 2.75 2.99
C SER A 105 -21.51 2.98 1.88
N ASP A 106 -20.65 4.01 2.02
CA ASP A 106 -19.59 4.28 1.06
C ASP A 106 -18.47 3.24 1.20
N TYR A 107 -18.16 2.81 2.43
CA TYR A 107 -17.25 1.70 2.70
C TYR A 107 -17.75 0.39 2.07
N GLN A 108 -19.03 0.04 2.31
CA GLN A 108 -19.65 -1.14 1.71
C GLN A 108 -19.54 -1.10 0.18
N LYS A 109 -19.97 0.01 -0.44
CA LYS A 109 -19.95 0.18 -1.88
C LYS A 109 -18.55 0.00 -2.47
N ILE A 110 -17.54 0.69 -1.88
CA ILE A 110 -16.20 0.68 -2.48
C ILE A 110 -15.44 -0.58 -2.10
N TYR A 111 -15.34 -0.94 -0.81
CA TYR A 111 -14.48 -2.04 -0.40
C TYR A 111 -15.10 -3.42 -0.65
N VAL A 112 -16.41 -3.55 -0.51
CA VAL A 112 -17.07 -4.85 -0.67
C VAL A 112 -17.61 -5.02 -2.09
N ASP A 113 -18.52 -4.14 -2.53
CA ASP A 113 -19.23 -4.36 -3.80
C ASP A 113 -18.28 -4.15 -4.99
N GLY A 114 -17.40 -3.14 -4.92
CA GLY A 114 -16.43 -2.89 -5.98
C GLY A 114 -15.39 -3.99 -6.10
N LEU A 115 -14.84 -4.47 -4.98
CA LEU A 115 -13.88 -5.58 -4.97
C LEU A 115 -14.54 -6.89 -5.44
N ARG A 116 -15.77 -7.17 -4.97
CA ARG A 116 -16.55 -8.34 -5.40
C ARG A 116 -16.77 -8.32 -6.90
N LYS A 117 -17.18 -7.19 -7.48
CA LYS A 117 -17.36 -7.08 -8.94
C LYS A 117 -16.12 -7.51 -9.71
N ILE A 118 -14.94 -7.10 -9.26
CA ILE A 118 -13.67 -7.49 -9.90
C ILE A 118 -13.39 -8.98 -9.71
N THR A 119 -13.49 -9.50 -8.49
CA THR A 119 -13.21 -10.91 -8.21
C THR A 119 -14.19 -11.84 -8.93
N ASP A 120 -15.46 -11.48 -9.01
CA ASP A 120 -16.48 -12.26 -9.71
C ASP A 120 -16.21 -12.30 -11.24
N VAL A 121 -15.83 -11.18 -11.83
CA VAL A 121 -15.48 -11.13 -13.27
C VAL A 121 -14.25 -12.00 -13.55
N ILE A 122 -13.21 -11.91 -12.71
CA ILE A 122 -12.00 -12.74 -12.81
C ILE A 122 -12.37 -14.23 -12.73
N GLN A 123 -13.20 -14.61 -11.76
CA GLN A 123 -13.60 -15.99 -11.54
C GLN A 123 -14.50 -16.53 -12.68
N SER A 124 -15.52 -15.77 -13.05
CA SER A 124 -16.50 -16.17 -14.08
C SER A 124 -15.89 -16.33 -15.46
N ASN A 125 -14.79 -15.63 -15.75
CA ASN A 125 -14.06 -15.69 -17.01
C ASN A 125 -12.76 -16.51 -16.93
N ASN A 126 -12.52 -17.23 -15.82
CA ASN A 126 -11.33 -18.05 -15.62
C ASN A 126 -9.99 -17.31 -15.83
N LEU A 127 -9.95 -15.99 -15.58
CA LEU A 127 -8.73 -15.21 -15.70
C LEU A 127 -7.70 -15.67 -14.66
N GLN A 128 -6.42 -15.65 -15.03
CA GLN A 128 -5.33 -16.02 -14.11
C GLN A 128 -4.85 -14.83 -13.27
N THR A 129 -5.61 -13.77 -13.24
CA THR A 129 -5.34 -12.53 -12.53
C THR A 129 -5.22 -12.74 -11.02
N ARG A 130 -4.17 -12.22 -10.41
CA ARG A 130 -4.02 -12.13 -8.96
C ARG A 130 -4.45 -10.75 -8.47
N VAL A 131 -5.26 -10.70 -7.41
CA VAL A 131 -5.76 -9.45 -6.84
C VAL A 131 -4.98 -9.12 -5.56
N PHE A 132 -4.50 -7.89 -5.45
CA PHE A 132 -3.90 -7.33 -4.24
C PHE A 132 -4.82 -6.24 -3.70
N PHE A 133 -5.43 -6.50 -2.56
CA PHE A 133 -6.34 -5.54 -1.92
C PHE A 133 -5.59 -4.70 -0.89
N ILE A 134 -5.68 -3.38 -1.02
CA ILE A 134 -5.15 -2.43 -0.05
C ILE A 134 -6.20 -2.20 1.04
N SER A 135 -6.01 -2.87 2.18
CA SER A 135 -6.84 -2.78 3.37
C SER A 135 -6.22 -1.83 4.41
N SER A 136 -6.75 -1.83 5.61
CA SER A 136 -6.28 -0.99 6.72
C SER A 136 -6.18 -1.79 8.02
N THR A 137 -5.20 -1.45 8.84
CA THR A 137 -5.12 -1.95 10.22
C THR A 137 -6.26 -1.50 11.12
N ARG A 138 -7.29 -0.78 10.60
CA ARG A 138 -8.55 -0.50 11.29
C ARG A 138 -9.25 -1.79 11.74
N VAL A 139 -9.07 -2.88 11.00
CA VAL A 139 -9.60 -4.20 11.37
C VAL A 139 -9.15 -4.71 12.75
N PHE A 140 -8.15 -4.08 13.34
CA PHE A 140 -7.63 -4.40 14.67
C PHE A 140 -8.09 -3.42 15.78
N ASN A 141 -8.97 -2.46 15.50
CA ASN A 141 -9.27 -1.37 16.45
C ASN A 141 -9.92 -1.84 17.76
N GLY A 142 -10.55 -3.00 17.79
CA GLY A 142 -11.15 -3.60 18.99
C GLY A 142 -10.23 -4.56 19.73
N SER A 143 -8.99 -4.75 19.29
CA SER A 143 -8.07 -5.67 19.94
C SER A 143 -7.68 -5.17 21.33
N SER A 144 -7.80 -6.05 22.32
CA SER A 144 -7.29 -5.84 23.69
C SER A 144 -5.90 -6.41 23.92
N LYS A 145 -5.25 -6.94 22.88
CA LYS A 145 -3.90 -7.51 22.96
C LYS A 145 -2.88 -6.46 23.39
N LEU A 146 -2.12 -6.75 24.42
CA LEU A 146 -1.08 -5.85 24.96
C LEU A 146 0.22 -5.93 24.14
N GLU A 147 0.50 -7.11 23.60
CA GLU A 147 1.62 -7.37 22.70
C GLU A 147 1.34 -6.77 21.31
N ALA A 148 2.35 -6.78 20.47
CA ALA A 148 2.19 -6.33 19.09
C ALA A 148 1.34 -7.32 18.27
N LEU A 149 0.48 -6.77 17.41
CA LEU A 149 -0.30 -7.51 16.42
C LEU A 149 0.53 -7.68 15.15
N ASP A 150 0.63 -8.92 14.68
CA ASP A 150 1.42 -9.30 13.52
C ASP A 150 0.52 -9.68 12.32
N ASP A 151 1.12 -10.05 11.20
CA ASP A 151 0.48 -10.39 9.93
C ASP A 151 -0.62 -11.46 10.07
N HIS A 152 -0.42 -12.43 10.95
CA HIS A 152 -1.29 -13.60 11.14
C HIS A 152 -2.30 -13.46 12.29
N ASP A 153 -2.27 -12.34 13.02
CA ASP A 153 -3.23 -12.12 14.10
C ASP A 153 -4.65 -11.95 13.56
N GLU A 154 -5.63 -12.49 14.30
CA GLU A 154 -7.03 -12.37 13.96
C GLU A 154 -7.51 -10.93 14.05
N ILE A 155 -8.41 -10.57 13.14
CA ILE A 155 -9.03 -9.25 13.15
C ILE A 155 -10.00 -9.11 14.33
N SER A 156 -10.06 -7.93 14.90
CA SER A 156 -10.98 -7.57 15.97
C SER A 156 -11.46 -6.13 15.74
N PRO A 157 -12.38 -5.91 14.79
CA PRO A 157 -12.96 -4.60 14.58
C PRO A 157 -13.86 -4.19 15.75
N ASN A 158 -13.98 -2.89 15.98
CA ASN A 158 -14.90 -2.32 16.99
C ASN A 158 -15.86 -1.28 16.40
N ASP A 159 -15.89 -1.19 15.08
CA ASP A 159 -16.78 -0.31 14.33
C ASP A 159 -17.17 -0.95 13.00
N GLU A 160 -18.29 -0.46 12.44
CA GLU A 160 -18.88 -0.98 11.21
C GLU A 160 -17.93 -0.91 10.01
N GLN A 161 -17.12 0.15 9.92
CA GLN A 161 -16.13 0.28 8.84
C GLN A 161 -15.02 -0.78 8.95
N GLY A 162 -14.60 -1.12 10.17
CA GLY A 162 -13.64 -2.21 10.41
C GLY A 162 -14.22 -3.57 10.04
N GLU A 163 -15.50 -3.83 10.34
CA GLU A 163 -16.21 -5.05 9.95
C GLU A 163 -16.33 -5.18 8.43
N ILE A 164 -16.67 -4.07 7.75
CA ILE A 164 -16.73 -4.02 6.27
C ILE A 164 -15.38 -4.31 5.65
N LEU A 165 -14.29 -3.73 6.18
CA LEU A 165 -12.93 -4.04 5.73
C LEU A 165 -12.59 -5.51 5.92
N GLY A 166 -12.91 -6.09 7.09
CA GLY A 166 -12.72 -7.53 7.34
C GLY A 166 -13.51 -8.42 6.37
N HIS A 167 -14.71 -7.99 5.97
CA HIS A 167 -15.48 -8.67 4.94
C HIS A 167 -14.79 -8.57 3.56
N ALA A 168 -14.28 -7.40 3.19
CA ALA A 168 -13.54 -7.21 1.95
C ALA A 168 -12.25 -8.05 1.90
N GLU A 169 -11.52 -8.18 3.01
CA GLU A 169 -10.35 -9.05 3.10
C GLU A 169 -10.69 -10.53 2.80
N ARG A 170 -11.82 -11.01 3.34
CA ARG A 170 -12.31 -12.36 3.02
C ARG A 170 -12.64 -12.53 1.54
N ILE A 171 -13.28 -11.53 0.91
CA ILE A 171 -13.53 -11.55 -0.54
C ILE A 171 -12.23 -11.64 -1.31
N ALA A 172 -11.25 -10.80 -0.98
CA ALA A 172 -9.96 -10.78 -1.66
C ALA A 172 -9.24 -12.13 -1.60
N THR A 173 -9.33 -12.85 -0.48
CA THR A 173 -8.56 -14.10 -0.22
C THR A 173 -9.30 -15.38 -0.54
N ASN A 174 -10.62 -15.33 -0.77
CA ASN A 174 -11.50 -16.51 -0.84
C ASN A 174 -11.13 -17.52 -1.94
N ASN A 175 -10.56 -17.07 -3.05
CA ASN A 175 -10.20 -17.94 -4.18
C ASN A 175 -8.72 -18.40 -4.18
N GLY A 176 -7.95 -18.09 -3.12
CA GLY A 176 -6.54 -18.42 -3.01
C GLY A 176 -5.61 -17.64 -3.95
N ARG A 177 -6.15 -16.76 -4.81
CA ARG A 177 -5.39 -15.93 -5.75
C ARG A 177 -5.32 -14.46 -5.36
N GLY A 178 -5.84 -14.09 -4.21
CA GLY A 178 -5.77 -12.73 -3.70
C GLY A 178 -4.88 -12.63 -2.47
N ASN A 179 -4.34 -11.44 -2.26
CA ASN A 179 -3.55 -11.07 -1.09
C ASN A 179 -4.04 -9.73 -0.55
N VAL A 180 -3.82 -9.49 0.72
CA VAL A 180 -4.22 -8.28 1.43
C VAL A 180 -2.99 -7.57 1.99
N PHE A 181 -2.90 -6.28 1.73
CA PHE A 181 -1.97 -5.38 2.38
C PHE A 181 -2.72 -4.49 3.38
N ARG A 182 -2.55 -4.72 4.68
CA ARG A 182 -3.12 -3.88 5.73
C ARG A 182 -2.21 -2.70 5.98
N LEU A 183 -2.57 -1.53 5.48
CA LEU A 183 -1.81 -0.31 5.73
C LEU A 183 -2.02 0.22 7.15
N THR A 184 -0.92 0.62 7.78
CA THR A 184 -0.93 1.49 8.96
C THR A 184 -1.15 2.95 8.56
N GLY A 185 -0.94 3.90 9.46
CA GLY A 185 -1.07 5.32 9.14
C GLY A 185 -0.03 5.76 8.12
N ILE A 186 -0.44 5.95 6.87
CA ILE A 186 0.44 6.41 5.80
C ILE A 186 0.78 7.88 6.01
N TYR A 187 2.05 8.24 5.91
CA TYR A 187 2.52 9.62 5.91
C TYR A 187 3.53 9.86 4.79
N GLY A 188 3.78 11.10 4.44
CA GLY A 188 4.65 11.49 3.32
C GLY A 188 4.49 12.99 3.00
N LEU A 189 5.17 13.46 1.96
CA LEU A 189 5.23 14.88 1.58
C LEU A 189 3.85 15.53 1.40
N GLU A 190 2.90 14.82 0.79
CA GLU A 190 1.55 15.32 0.52
C GLU A 190 0.55 15.07 1.67
N ARG A 191 1.00 14.48 2.79
CA ARG A 191 0.15 14.03 3.91
C ARG A 191 0.43 14.85 5.16
N THR A 192 -0.01 16.07 5.17
CA THR A 192 0.32 17.10 6.16
C THR A 192 -0.54 17.08 7.43
N MET A 193 -1.43 16.09 7.62
CA MET A 193 -2.37 16.07 8.74
C MET A 193 -1.68 16.20 10.11
N LEU A 194 -0.63 15.40 10.38
CA LEU A 194 0.06 15.45 11.67
C LEU A 194 0.97 16.69 11.81
N LEU A 195 1.43 17.27 10.70
CA LEU A 195 2.12 18.57 10.75
C LEU A 195 1.18 19.66 11.26
N ARG A 196 -0.05 19.71 10.74
CA ARG A 196 -1.09 20.65 11.21
C ARG A 196 -1.47 20.38 12.66
N LEU A 197 -1.71 19.11 13.01
CA LEU A 197 -2.04 18.72 14.37
C LEU A 197 -0.93 19.10 15.37
N ALA A 198 0.34 18.92 14.99
CA ALA A 198 1.46 19.30 15.86
C ALA A 198 1.52 20.80 16.14
N GLN A 199 1.07 21.65 15.21
CA GLN A 199 1.04 23.10 15.38
C GLN A 199 -0.09 23.56 16.30
N ASP A 200 -1.22 22.86 16.33
CA ASP A 200 -2.40 23.17 17.13
C ASP A 200 -2.55 22.18 18.29
N GLN A 201 -1.93 22.54 19.44
CA GLN A 201 -1.93 21.67 20.61
C GLN A 201 -3.32 21.49 21.25
N GLU A 202 -4.24 22.43 21.05
CA GLU A 202 -5.60 22.34 21.61
C GLU A 202 -6.43 21.27 20.91
N SER A 203 -6.07 20.93 19.67
CA SER A 203 -6.71 19.88 18.87
C SER A 203 -6.15 18.47 19.16
N TRP A 204 -5.21 18.32 20.08
CA TRP A 204 -4.59 17.01 20.31
C TRP A 204 -5.59 16.03 20.93
N PRO A 205 -5.85 14.88 20.29
CA PRO A 205 -6.66 13.83 20.89
C PRO A 205 -5.88 13.16 22.01
N ALA A 206 -6.55 12.33 22.82
CA ALA A 206 -5.89 11.52 23.83
C ALA A 206 -4.69 10.74 23.28
N ASN A 207 -3.61 10.66 24.08
CA ASN A 207 -2.41 9.92 23.71
C ASN A 207 -2.71 8.43 23.50
N ARG A 208 -2.11 7.85 22.48
CA ARG A 208 -2.26 6.42 22.16
C ARG A 208 -1.09 5.94 21.33
N PHE A 209 -0.87 4.63 21.32
CA PHE A 209 0.03 4.04 20.33
C PHE A 209 -0.49 4.25 18.91
N THR A 210 0.39 4.61 18.02
CA THR A 210 0.15 4.81 16.61
C THR A 210 1.19 4.05 15.79
N ASN A 211 0.82 3.65 14.59
CA ASN A 211 1.65 2.84 13.70
C ASN A 211 1.71 3.54 12.35
N ARG A 212 2.86 3.52 11.70
CA ARG A 212 3.12 4.30 10.48
C ARG A 212 3.85 3.52 9.43
N ILE A 213 3.78 4.06 8.24
CA ILE A 213 4.64 3.73 7.12
C ILE A 213 4.75 4.94 6.19
N TYR A 214 5.95 5.23 5.72
CA TYR A 214 6.14 6.27 4.70
C TYR A 214 5.53 5.80 3.38
N ASP A 215 4.85 6.67 2.65
CA ASP A 215 4.06 6.29 1.47
C ASP A 215 4.93 5.74 0.33
N GLU A 216 6.15 6.24 0.17
CA GLU A 216 7.13 5.72 -0.78
C GLU A 216 7.63 4.31 -0.38
N ASP A 217 7.88 4.06 0.91
CA ASP A 217 8.21 2.72 1.38
C ASP A 217 7.05 1.74 1.17
N ALA A 218 5.82 2.16 1.45
CA ALA A 218 4.64 1.34 1.20
C ALA A 218 4.53 0.97 -0.29
N ALA A 219 4.69 1.93 -1.20
CA ALA A 219 4.66 1.70 -2.63
C ALA A 219 5.79 0.76 -3.10
N ASN A 220 7.02 0.99 -2.64
CA ASN A 220 8.18 0.14 -2.97
C ASN A 220 8.01 -1.30 -2.48
N ILE A 221 7.47 -1.51 -1.27
CA ILE A 221 7.18 -2.85 -0.73
C ILE A 221 6.18 -3.57 -1.63
N ILE A 222 5.08 -2.92 -2.00
CA ILE A 222 4.05 -3.50 -2.86
C ILE A 222 4.65 -3.92 -4.20
N VAL A 223 5.39 -3.04 -4.87
CA VAL A 223 6.03 -3.34 -6.15
C VAL A 223 7.03 -4.49 -6.03
N LYS A 224 7.91 -4.46 -5.02
CA LYS A 224 8.90 -5.53 -4.81
C LYS A 224 8.25 -6.88 -4.53
N ILE A 225 7.18 -6.93 -3.72
CA ILE A 225 6.47 -8.19 -3.43
C ILE A 225 5.83 -8.74 -4.70
N ILE A 226 5.13 -7.92 -5.48
CA ILE A 226 4.48 -8.35 -6.72
C ILE A 226 5.52 -8.80 -7.75
N SER A 227 6.61 -8.07 -7.91
CA SER A 227 7.70 -8.43 -8.81
C SER A 227 8.39 -9.74 -8.39
N SER A 228 8.65 -9.93 -7.09
CA SER A 228 9.19 -11.18 -6.56
C SER A 228 8.28 -12.36 -6.83
N LYS A 229 6.95 -12.20 -6.63
CA LYS A 229 5.97 -13.25 -6.92
C LYS A 229 5.86 -13.56 -8.41
N HIS A 230 6.10 -12.57 -9.27
CA HIS A 230 6.11 -12.75 -10.72
C HIS A 230 7.35 -13.51 -11.19
N THR A 231 8.52 -13.13 -10.69
CA THR A 231 9.80 -13.71 -11.10
C THR A 231 10.07 -15.08 -10.47
N ASP A 232 9.55 -15.33 -9.28
CA ASP A 232 9.65 -16.61 -8.58
C ASP A 232 8.25 -17.12 -8.19
N PRO A 233 7.65 -18.03 -8.99
CA PRO A 233 6.36 -18.64 -8.66
C PRO A 233 6.36 -19.39 -7.31
N GLN A 234 7.52 -19.87 -6.84
CA GLN A 234 7.69 -20.55 -5.55
C GLN A 234 7.80 -19.56 -4.38
N PHE A 235 7.95 -18.26 -4.65
CA PHE A 235 7.99 -17.24 -3.60
C PHE A 235 6.77 -17.36 -2.69
N HIS A 236 7.03 -17.71 -1.42
CA HIS A 236 5.99 -17.86 -0.42
C HIS A 236 5.45 -16.50 -0.01
N LEU A 237 4.27 -16.16 -0.52
CA LEU A 237 3.57 -14.92 -0.23
C LEU A 237 2.44 -15.19 0.77
N PRO A 238 2.48 -14.64 2.00
CA PRO A 238 1.37 -14.72 2.94
C PRO A 238 0.09 -14.10 2.35
N LEU A 239 -1.07 -14.64 2.73
CA LEU A 239 -2.36 -14.08 2.30
C LEU A 239 -2.54 -12.63 2.75
N ILE A 240 -2.03 -12.31 3.94
CA ILE A 240 -2.18 -10.99 4.59
C ILE A 240 -0.80 -10.51 5.05
N ILE A 241 -0.52 -9.24 4.81
CA ILE A 241 0.72 -8.57 5.22
C ILE A 241 0.38 -7.19 5.77
N ASN A 242 0.86 -6.90 6.98
CA ASN A 242 0.78 -5.56 7.54
C ASN A 242 1.87 -4.68 6.93
N LEU A 243 1.49 -3.60 6.26
CA LEU A 243 2.45 -2.61 5.76
C LEU A 243 2.68 -1.56 6.85
N THR A 244 3.81 -1.70 7.54
CA THR A 244 4.21 -0.88 8.70
C THR A 244 5.73 -0.83 8.79
N ASP A 245 6.25 0.27 9.35
CA ASP A 245 7.68 0.38 9.73
C ASP A 245 8.04 -0.51 10.93
N SER A 246 7.03 -1.17 11.53
CA SER A 246 7.16 -2.03 12.72
C SER A 246 7.73 -1.30 13.95
N GLN A 247 7.57 0.02 14.01
CA GLN A 247 7.94 0.86 15.15
C GLN A 247 6.72 1.56 15.75
N PRO A 248 5.89 0.85 16.53
CA PRO A 248 4.77 1.46 17.23
C PRO A 248 5.27 2.57 18.18
N VAL A 249 4.68 3.75 18.09
CA VAL A 249 5.10 4.92 18.85
C VAL A 249 3.88 5.69 19.38
N GLU A 250 4.03 6.34 20.52
CA GLU A 250 3.00 7.21 21.08
C GLU A 250 2.77 8.44 20.21
N LEU A 251 1.50 8.82 20.03
CA LEU A 251 1.12 9.97 19.21
C LEU A 251 1.84 11.25 19.68
N TYR A 252 1.90 11.47 20.99
CA TYR A 252 2.50 12.67 21.54
C TYR A 252 4.02 12.75 21.31
N ALA A 253 4.70 11.62 21.32
CA ALA A 253 6.12 11.58 20.94
C ALA A 253 6.32 12.05 19.50
N VAL A 254 5.45 11.64 18.58
CA VAL A 254 5.50 12.09 17.17
C VAL A 254 5.19 13.57 17.05
N LEU A 255 4.14 14.05 17.73
CA LEU A 255 3.73 15.45 17.65
C LEU A 255 4.81 16.37 18.23
N ASN A 256 5.40 16.01 19.38
CA ASN A 256 6.48 16.77 19.99
C ASN A 256 7.77 16.74 19.14
N PHE A 257 8.09 15.63 18.49
CA PHE A 257 9.19 15.58 17.54
C PHE A 257 8.98 16.56 16.38
N ILE A 258 7.78 16.59 15.82
CA ILE A 258 7.42 17.54 14.75
C ILE A 258 7.54 18.98 15.25
N ARG A 259 7.00 19.29 16.44
CA ARG A 259 7.11 20.62 17.06
C ARG A 259 8.56 21.05 17.21
N LYS A 260 9.40 20.17 17.76
CA LYS A 260 10.83 20.42 17.90
C LYS A 260 11.50 20.74 16.56
N LYS A 261 11.18 20.01 15.51
CA LYS A 261 11.71 20.27 14.15
C LYS A 261 11.21 21.58 13.55
N LEU A 262 10.00 22.03 13.94
CA LEU A 262 9.43 23.32 13.55
C LEU A 262 9.83 24.47 14.50
N ASN A 263 10.78 24.25 15.42
CA ASN A 263 11.18 25.21 16.45
C ASN A 263 10.02 25.72 17.32
N LEU A 264 9.02 24.87 17.56
CA LEU A 264 7.92 25.13 18.49
C LEU A 264 8.19 24.51 19.87
N PRO A 265 7.69 25.10 20.96
CA PRO A 265 7.84 24.54 22.32
C PRO A 265 7.24 23.13 22.41
N GLU A 266 7.87 22.24 23.14
CA GLU A 266 7.30 20.92 23.47
C GLU A 266 6.04 21.09 24.35
N VAL A 267 5.07 20.20 24.14
CA VAL A 267 3.85 20.14 24.94
C VAL A 267 4.00 19.07 26.00
N HIS A 268 4.04 19.50 27.25
CA HIS A 268 4.07 18.60 28.39
C HIS A 268 2.65 18.45 28.94
N LEU A 269 2.04 17.29 28.68
CA LEU A 269 0.74 16.95 29.24
C LEU A 269 0.97 15.99 30.40
N GLU A 270 0.32 16.24 31.53
CA GLU A 270 0.34 15.29 32.64
C GLU A 270 -0.38 14.01 32.21
N PHE A 271 0.35 12.90 32.24
CA PHE A 271 -0.21 11.59 31.89
C PHE A 271 -0.80 10.97 33.15
N THR A 272 -2.10 10.91 33.21
CA THR A 272 -2.83 10.27 34.31
C THR A 272 -3.11 8.80 34.03
N ASP A 273 -3.07 8.37 32.77
CA ASP A 273 -3.54 7.04 32.37
C ASP A 273 -2.52 6.26 31.53
N LYS A 274 -2.66 4.94 31.57
CA LYS A 274 -1.90 4.02 30.72
C LYS A 274 -2.18 4.31 29.24
N VAL A 275 -1.12 4.50 28.46
CA VAL A 275 -1.25 4.71 27.00
C VAL A 275 -1.90 3.49 26.36
N VAL A 276 -3.03 3.73 25.71
CA VAL A 276 -3.84 2.72 25.01
C VAL A 276 -3.48 2.66 23.53
N GLY A 277 -4.09 1.74 22.81
CA GLY A 277 -3.94 1.60 21.37
C GLY A 277 -3.12 0.37 20.98
N LYS A 278 -3.30 -0.03 19.75
CA LYS A 278 -2.66 -1.21 19.20
C LYS A 278 -1.24 -0.92 18.74
N LYS A 279 -0.38 -1.92 18.87
CA LYS A 279 0.97 -1.94 18.30
C LYS A 279 0.97 -2.90 17.13
N ILE A 280 1.43 -2.46 15.96
CA ILE A 280 1.41 -3.27 14.73
C ILE A 280 2.84 -3.53 14.27
N ILE A 281 3.13 -4.78 13.95
CA ILE A 281 4.40 -5.20 13.34
C ILE A 281 4.13 -6.06 12.10
N SER A 282 5.16 -6.32 11.33
CA SER A 282 5.16 -7.32 10.26
C SER A 282 6.43 -8.17 10.36
N THR A 283 6.25 -9.39 10.84
CA THR A 283 7.33 -10.38 10.84
C THR A 283 7.71 -10.81 9.42
N PHE A 284 6.76 -10.77 8.48
CA PHE A 284 7.07 -11.04 7.10
C PHE A 284 8.03 -10.00 6.52
N LEU A 285 7.74 -8.72 6.64
CA LEU A 285 8.59 -7.65 6.09
C LEU A 285 9.97 -7.62 6.74
N SER A 286 10.03 -7.76 8.06
CA SER A 286 11.27 -7.59 8.81
C SER A 286 12.21 -8.81 8.76
N LYS A 287 11.66 -10.04 8.81
CA LYS A 287 12.46 -11.27 8.94
C LYS A 287 12.52 -12.12 7.69
N LYS A 288 11.40 -12.22 6.94
CA LYS A 288 11.32 -13.11 5.76
C LYS A 288 11.65 -12.37 4.47
N PHE A 289 11.07 -11.19 4.27
CA PHE A 289 11.28 -10.36 3.10
C PHE A 289 12.54 -9.48 3.24
N ASN A 290 12.96 -9.21 4.48
CA ASN A 290 14.13 -8.40 4.87
C ASN A 290 14.14 -7.05 4.13
N TYR A 291 13.01 -6.35 4.15
CA TYR A 291 12.88 -5.07 3.49
C TYR A 291 13.72 -4.01 4.18
N GLN A 292 14.50 -3.27 3.40
CA GLN A 292 15.27 -2.13 3.89
C GLN A 292 14.45 -0.85 3.67
N PHE A 293 13.92 -0.30 4.76
CA PHE A 293 13.13 0.93 4.71
C PHE A 293 14.02 2.15 4.38
N LYS A 294 13.55 3.02 3.49
CA LYS A 294 14.12 4.36 3.30
C LYS A 294 13.90 5.21 4.54
N HIS A 295 12.69 5.09 5.12
CA HIS A 295 12.30 5.74 6.37
C HIS A 295 11.93 4.70 7.43
N PRO A 296 12.94 4.14 8.14
CA PRO A 296 12.72 3.09 9.13
C PRO A 296 12.01 3.59 10.39
N SER A 297 11.86 4.91 10.56
CA SER A 297 11.13 5.52 11.67
C SER A 297 10.46 6.83 11.26
N PHE A 298 9.50 7.27 12.08
CA PHE A 298 8.83 8.56 11.87
C PHE A 298 9.79 9.75 11.93
N GLU A 299 10.88 9.66 12.70
CA GLU A 299 11.88 10.74 12.81
C GLU A 299 12.56 10.99 11.47
N THR A 300 12.97 9.93 10.77
CA THR A 300 13.61 10.08 9.45
C THR A 300 12.64 10.64 8.43
N GLY A 301 11.40 10.15 8.41
CA GLY A 301 10.38 10.61 7.47
C GLY A 301 9.94 12.05 7.70
N TYR A 302 9.62 12.44 8.94
CA TYR A 302 9.23 13.83 9.22
C TYR A 302 10.40 14.80 9.09
N THR A 303 11.64 14.38 9.31
CA THR A 303 12.81 15.22 9.00
C THR A 303 12.87 15.54 7.52
N GLU A 304 12.72 14.56 6.62
CA GLU A 304 12.69 14.80 5.17
C GLU A 304 11.52 15.70 4.77
N ILE A 305 10.30 15.44 5.31
CA ILE A 305 9.10 16.23 5.00
C ILE A 305 9.32 17.70 5.35
N ILE A 306 9.81 17.99 6.55
CA ILE A 306 10.01 19.37 7.03
C ILE A 306 11.10 20.07 6.22
N GLN A 307 12.21 19.40 5.91
CA GLN A 307 13.28 19.94 5.07
C GLN A 307 12.80 20.30 3.65
N ASN A 308 11.85 19.54 3.10
CA ASN A 308 11.26 19.85 1.78
C ASN A 308 10.24 20.99 1.82
N MET A 309 9.69 21.32 3.00
CA MET A 309 8.80 22.49 3.16
C MET A 309 9.57 23.82 3.27
N GLU A 310 10.85 23.76 3.65
CA GLU A 310 11.73 24.93 3.80
C GLU A 310 12.42 25.34 2.48
N ARG A 311 12.29 24.53 1.45
CA ARG A 311 12.82 24.78 0.09
C ARG A 311 11.78 25.45 -0.80
#